data_73b5f902b2dd1cdaffbc3e4c917ca1cb
#
_entry.id   73b5f902b2dd1cdaffbc3e4c917ca1cb
#
_cell.length_a   1.000
_cell.length_b   1.000
_cell.length_c   1.000
_cell.angle_alpha   90.00
_cell.angle_beta   90.00
_cell.angle_gamma   90.00
#
_symmetry.space_group_name_H-M   'P 1'
#
loop_
_entity.id
_entity.type
_entity.pdbx_description
1 polymer ?
#
loop_
_entity_poly.entity_id
_entity_poly.type
_entity_poly.pdbx_seq_one_letter_code
_entity_poly.pdbx_strand_id
1 'polypeptide(L)'
;MKKLITVLMLATALATPTLAYAKDANLSIQMANYQGPPAYLAVYLNKPDGTFDSTLWVAGGQSRYQKDLRGWFRGASASGQRIDGITGASVGGGKTMQVTVGIADALIDAGYTVHVDSAVEDGGQVRDDATLDLTQANSGKVVAGNGYVAAMSVTF
;
A
#
# COMPACT_ATOMS: atom_id res chain seq x y z
N MET A 1 67.86 3.02 17.85
CA MET A 1 66.77 3.33 16.88
C MET A 1 65.60 2.40 17.18
N LYS A 2 64.55 2.88 17.81
CA LYS A 2 63.37 2.08 18.12
C LYS A 2 62.38 2.26 16.96
N LYS A 3 62.12 1.20 16.23
CA LYS A 3 61.07 1.19 15.15
C LYS A 3 59.73 1.00 15.80
N LEU A 4 58.88 2.04 15.83
CA LEU A 4 57.48 1.94 16.15
C LEU A 4 56.75 1.24 14.99
N ILE A 5 56.21 0.05 15.23
CA ILE A 5 55.29 -0.64 14.32
C ILE A 5 53.92 -0.21 14.72
N THR A 6 53.30 0.68 13.95
CA THR A 6 51.88 1.06 14.10
C THR A 6 51.05 -0.05 13.46
N VAL A 7 50.40 -0.86 14.31
CA VAL A 7 49.40 -1.84 13.83
C VAL A 7 48.09 -1.09 13.61
N LEU A 8 47.72 -0.91 12.34
CA LEU A 8 46.43 -0.38 11.93
C LEU A 8 45.39 -1.49 12.04
N MET A 9 44.60 -1.51 13.12
CA MET A 9 43.44 -2.39 13.23
C MET A 9 42.33 -1.87 12.33
N LEU A 10 42.11 -2.57 11.20
CA LEU A 10 40.98 -2.36 10.32
C LEU A 10 39.75 -3.05 10.96
N ALA A 11 38.92 -2.28 11.66
CA ALA A 11 37.64 -2.76 12.16
C ALA A 11 36.66 -2.92 10.99
N THR A 12 36.53 -4.13 10.47
CA THR A 12 35.45 -4.49 9.56
C THR A 12 34.16 -4.54 10.34
N ALA A 13 33.34 -3.50 10.24
CA ALA A 13 31.95 -3.54 10.71
C ALA A 13 31.20 -4.56 9.87
N LEU A 14 30.93 -5.73 10.44
CA LEU A 14 30.00 -6.71 9.89
C LEU A 14 28.58 -6.08 9.96
N ALA A 15 28.14 -5.47 8.85
CA ALA A 15 26.75 -5.11 8.68
C ALA A 15 25.94 -6.41 8.62
N THR A 16 25.37 -6.82 9.76
CA THR A 16 24.36 -7.90 9.76
C THR A 16 23.17 -7.42 8.94
N PRO A 17 22.73 -8.18 7.90
CA PRO A 17 21.51 -7.83 7.23
C PRO A 17 20.38 -7.90 8.27
N THR A 18 19.77 -6.77 8.56
CA THR A 18 18.52 -6.74 9.31
C THR A 18 17.48 -7.41 8.44
N LEU A 19 17.04 -8.61 8.85
CA LEU A 19 15.87 -9.25 8.26
C LEU A 19 14.72 -8.25 8.39
N ALA A 20 14.23 -7.75 7.25
CA ALA A 20 13.04 -6.92 7.23
C ALA A 20 11.84 -7.83 7.58
N TYR A 21 11.38 -7.76 8.81
CA TYR A 21 10.18 -8.48 9.23
C TYR A 21 8.97 -7.79 8.58
N ALA A 22 8.19 -8.58 7.84
CA ALA A 22 6.88 -8.17 7.37
C ALA A 22 5.85 -8.55 8.45
N LYS A 23 4.97 -7.61 8.77
CA LYS A 23 3.82 -7.80 9.63
C LYS A 23 2.60 -8.07 8.77
N ASP A 24 1.80 -9.05 9.13
CA ASP A 24 0.51 -9.28 8.50
C ASP A 24 -0.44 -8.14 8.85
N ALA A 25 -0.94 -7.46 7.84
CA ALA A 25 -1.93 -6.41 7.97
C ALA A 25 -3.24 -6.83 7.30
N ASN A 26 -4.34 -6.71 8.03
CA ASN A 26 -5.67 -6.93 7.50
C ASN A 26 -6.23 -5.62 6.98
N LEU A 27 -6.45 -5.57 5.67
CA LEU A 27 -7.14 -4.48 4.99
C LEU A 27 -8.63 -4.79 4.94
N SER A 28 -9.47 -3.87 5.39
CA SER A 28 -10.93 -3.94 5.23
C SER A 28 -11.41 -2.69 4.53
N ILE A 29 -12.04 -2.86 3.36
CA ILE A 29 -12.57 -1.77 2.56
C ILE A 29 -14.05 -2.05 2.30
N GLN A 30 -14.91 -1.23 2.88
CA GLN A 30 -16.34 -1.26 2.66
C GLN A 30 -16.70 -0.31 1.53
N MET A 31 -17.40 -0.81 0.52
CA MET A 31 -17.90 0.00 -0.58
C MET A 31 -19.19 0.73 -0.21
N ALA A 32 -19.33 1.95 -0.71
CA ALA A 32 -20.59 2.68 -0.65
C ALA A 32 -21.68 1.93 -1.44
N ASN A 33 -22.94 2.19 -1.09
CA ASN A 33 -24.08 1.70 -1.86
C ASN A 33 -24.22 2.54 -3.14
N TYR A 34 -23.59 2.07 -4.22
CA TYR A 34 -23.77 2.66 -5.54
C TYR A 34 -24.37 1.63 -6.51
N GLN A 35 -25.02 2.11 -7.55
CA GLN A 35 -25.53 1.27 -8.64
C GLN A 35 -24.51 1.23 -9.78
N GLY A 36 -24.26 0.04 -10.29
CA GLY A 36 -23.35 -0.14 -11.41
C GLY A 36 -22.41 -1.34 -11.28
N PRO A 37 -21.46 -1.49 -12.19
CA PRO A 37 -20.49 -2.59 -12.18
C PRO A 37 -19.61 -2.56 -10.91
N PRO A 38 -19.03 -3.72 -10.53
CA PRO A 38 -18.09 -3.79 -9.42
C PRO A 38 -16.89 -2.84 -9.61
N ALA A 39 -16.45 -2.21 -8.53
CA ALA A 39 -15.32 -1.29 -8.55
C ALA A 39 -13.99 -2.02 -8.65
N TYR A 40 -13.07 -1.38 -9.37
CA TYR A 40 -11.63 -1.64 -9.33
C TYR A 40 -11.05 -0.82 -8.19
N LEU A 41 -10.17 -1.43 -7.41
CA LEU A 41 -9.46 -0.75 -6.31
C LEU A 41 -7.97 -0.99 -6.44
N ALA A 42 -7.17 0.02 -6.15
CA ALA A 42 -5.75 -0.14 -5.86
C ALA A 42 -5.46 0.34 -4.45
N VAL A 43 -4.87 -0.52 -3.63
CA VAL A 43 -4.38 -0.20 -2.29
C VAL A 43 -2.87 -0.15 -2.35
N TYR A 44 -2.28 0.97 -1.96
CA TYR A 44 -0.86 1.20 -2.09
C TYR A 44 -0.31 2.08 -0.98
N LEU A 45 1.01 2.07 -0.84
CA LEU A 45 1.75 2.93 0.09
C LEU A 45 2.38 4.10 -0.64
N ASN A 46 2.29 5.26 -0.01
CA ASN A 46 3.12 6.41 -0.33
C ASN A 46 4.15 6.66 0.78
N LYS A 47 5.33 7.13 0.35
CA LYS A 47 6.42 7.57 1.22
C LYS A 47 6.04 8.87 1.95
N PRO A 48 6.81 9.28 2.97
CA PRO A 48 6.59 10.55 3.67
C PRO A 48 6.62 11.79 2.77
N ASP A 49 7.32 11.72 1.63
CA ASP A 49 7.36 12.80 0.62
C ASP A 49 6.16 12.79 -0.33
N GLY A 50 5.21 11.87 -0.15
CA GLY A 50 4.02 11.71 -0.97
C GLY A 50 4.23 10.92 -2.26
N THR A 51 5.45 10.43 -2.55
CA THR A 51 5.70 9.60 -3.73
C THR A 51 5.30 8.14 -3.50
N PHE A 52 4.93 7.45 -4.58
CA PHE A 52 4.58 6.04 -4.54
C PHE A 52 5.73 5.18 -4.00
N ASP A 53 5.41 4.26 -3.12
CA ASP A 53 6.35 3.26 -2.60
C ASP A 53 6.07 1.86 -3.19
N SER A 54 4.92 1.31 -2.87
CA SER A 54 4.58 -0.07 -3.26
C SER A 54 3.08 -0.30 -3.30
N THR A 55 2.68 -1.28 -4.13
CA THR A 55 1.31 -1.79 -4.19
C THR A 55 1.11 -2.85 -3.12
N LEU A 56 0.02 -2.73 -2.37
CA LEU A 56 -0.39 -3.74 -1.39
C LEU A 56 -1.39 -4.73 -2.00
N TRP A 57 -2.39 -4.22 -2.74
CA TRP A 57 -3.43 -5.05 -3.34
C TRP A 57 -4.11 -4.36 -4.51
N VAL A 58 -4.52 -5.12 -5.53
CA VAL A 58 -5.34 -4.64 -6.63
C VAL A 58 -6.59 -5.51 -6.75
N ALA A 59 -7.77 -4.92 -6.62
CA ALA A 59 -9.04 -5.56 -6.90
C ALA A 59 -9.48 -5.23 -8.33
N GLY A 60 -9.70 -6.26 -9.13
CA GLY A 60 -10.05 -6.14 -10.55
C GLY A 60 -8.96 -6.69 -11.46
N GLY A 61 -9.27 -7.83 -12.13
CA GLY A 61 -8.29 -8.60 -12.90
C GLY A 61 -8.03 -8.10 -14.32
N GLN A 62 -8.82 -7.15 -14.83
CA GLN A 62 -8.66 -6.69 -16.22
C GLN A 62 -7.72 -5.47 -16.29
N SER A 63 -6.52 -5.69 -16.81
CA SER A 63 -5.48 -4.66 -16.89
C SER A 63 -5.90 -3.39 -17.65
N ARG A 64 -6.82 -3.49 -18.59
CA ARG A 64 -7.32 -2.33 -19.34
C ARG A 64 -7.99 -1.27 -18.46
N TYR A 65 -8.61 -1.67 -17.34
CA TYR A 65 -9.27 -0.76 -16.41
C TYR A 65 -8.34 -0.30 -15.28
N GLN A 66 -7.22 -0.98 -15.05
CA GLN A 66 -6.26 -0.58 -14.02
C GLN A 66 -5.66 0.80 -14.27
N LYS A 67 -5.54 1.22 -15.54
CA LYS A 67 -5.08 2.57 -15.91
C LYS A 67 -6.02 3.69 -15.43
N ASP A 68 -7.28 3.37 -15.09
CA ASP A 68 -8.24 4.33 -14.58
C ASP A 68 -8.00 4.62 -13.08
N LEU A 69 -7.23 3.78 -12.38
CA LEU A 69 -6.71 4.00 -11.03
C LEU A 69 -5.47 4.91 -11.10
N ARG A 70 -5.67 6.18 -11.50
CA ARG A 70 -4.61 7.07 -12.00
C ARG A 70 -3.52 7.40 -10.99
N GLY A 71 -3.85 7.54 -9.71
CA GLY A 71 -2.88 7.83 -8.66
C GLY A 71 -1.88 6.68 -8.52
N TRP A 72 -2.42 5.50 -8.32
CA TRP A 72 -1.66 4.27 -8.24
C TRP A 72 -0.91 3.93 -9.53
N PHE A 73 -1.63 3.93 -10.67
CA PHE A 73 -1.09 3.44 -11.95
C PHE A 73 0.15 4.19 -12.39
N ARG A 74 0.20 5.51 -12.16
CA ARG A 74 1.37 6.33 -12.48
C ARG A 74 2.60 5.88 -11.69
N GLY A 75 2.46 5.69 -10.38
CA GLY A 75 3.55 5.28 -9.51
C GLY A 75 4.00 3.83 -9.77
N ALA A 76 3.03 2.91 -9.85
CA ALA A 76 3.30 1.49 -10.09
C ALA A 76 3.98 1.25 -11.45
N SER A 77 3.53 1.94 -12.52
CA SER A 77 4.15 1.83 -13.85
C SER A 77 5.58 2.37 -13.86
N ALA A 78 5.83 3.48 -13.17
CA ALA A 78 7.17 4.06 -13.09
C ALA A 78 8.13 3.20 -12.24
N SER A 79 7.62 2.51 -11.22
CA SER A 79 8.45 1.65 -10.35
C SER A 79 8.81 0.31 -10.98
N GLY A 80 8.07 -0.14 -11.98
CA GLY A 80 8.21 -1.47 -12.57
C GLY A 80 7.81 -2.62 -11.62
N GLN A 81 7.10 -2.32 -10.54
CA GLN A 81 6.63 -3.35 -9.60
C GLN A 81 5.67 -4.33 -10.30
N ARG A 82 5.90 -5.61 -10.08
CA ARG A 82 4.98 -6.66 -10.51
C ARG A 82 3.86 -6.79 -9.47
N ILE A 83 2.63 -7.00 -9.97
CA ILE A 83 1.44 -7.20 -9.14
C ILE A 83 0.95 -8.64 -9.11
N ASP A 84 1.73 -9.57 -9.65
CA ASP A 84 1.41 -11.00 -9.62
C ASP A 84 1.28 -11.49 -8.17
N GLY A 85 0.18 -12.16 -7.87
CA GLY A 85 -0.09 -12.69 -6.53
C GLY A 85 -0.67 -11.68 -5.52
N ILE A 86 -0.81 -10.41 -5.90
CA ILE A 86 -1.46 -9.37 -5.07
C ILE A 86 -2.69 -8.76 -5.78
N THR A 87 -3.40 -9.59 -6.53
CA THR A 87 -4.61 -9.21 -7.26
C THR A 87 -5.78 -10.11 -6.88
N GLY A 88 -6.98 -9.54 -6.90
CA GLY A 88 -8.24 -10.25 -6.66
C GLY A 88 -9.39 -9.71 -7.47
N ALA A 89 -10.60 -10.18 -7.18
CA ALA A 89 -11.81 -9.75 -7.87
C ALA A 89 -12.16 -8.28 -7.56
N SER A 90 -12.82 -7.61 -8.51
CA SER A 90 -13.46 -6.31 -8.30
C SER A 90 -14.56 -6.40 -7.22
N VAL A 91 -14.89 -5.27 -6.60
CA VAL A 91 -15.75 -5.22 -5.40
C VAL A 91 -17.04 -4.46 -5.72
N GLY A 92 -18.18 -5.14 -5.56
CA GLY A 92 -19.50 -4.55 -5.82
C GLY A 92 -19.94 -3.54 -4.77
N GLY A 93 -20.86 -2.65 -5.16
CA GLY A 93 -21.48 -1.68 -4.25
C GLY A 93 -22.07 -2.35 -3.00
N GLY A 94 -21.86 -1.75 -1.84
CA GLY A 94 -22.31 -2.26 -0.53
C GLY A 94 -21.56 -3.49 -0.02
N LYS A 95 -20.58 -4.02 -0.78
CA LYS A 95 -19.77 -5.17 -0.36
C LYS A 95 -18.52 -4.71 0.40
N THR A 96 -17.94 -5.62 1.17
CA THR A 96 -16.69 -5.41 1.89
C THR A 96 -15.61 -6.33 1.33
N MET A 97 -14.47 -5.76 0.94
CA MET A 97 -13.25 -6.49 0.63
C MET A 97 -12.44 -6.65 1.92
N GLN A 98 -11.99 -7.87 2.18
CA GLN A 98 -11.02 -8.15 3.24
C GLN A 98 -9.86 -8.94 2.66
N VAL A 99 -8.65 -8.48 2.92
CA VAL A 99 -7.42 -9.13 2.45
C VAL A 99 -6.29 -8.94 3.46
N THR A 100 -5.47 -9.95 3.61
CA THR A 100 -4.25 -9.88 4.41
C THR A 100 -3.07 -9.61 3.49
N VAL A 101 -2.28 -8.61 3.81
CA VAL A 101 -1.08 -8.20 3.08
C VAL A 101 0.11 -8.10 4.02
N GLY A 102 1.32 -8.29 3.50
CA GLY A 102 2.55 -8.05 4.27
C GLY A 102 2.96 -6.58 4.20
N ILE A 103 3.18 -5.95 5.35
CA ILE A 103 3.75 -4.60 5.45
C ILE A 103 5.04 -4.70 6.24
N ALA A 104 6.14 -4.14 5.71
CA ALA A 104 7.40 -4.12 6.43
C ALA A 104 7.25 -3.33 7.73
N ASP A 105 7.65 -3.92 8.84
CA ASP A 105 7.51 -3.36 10.20
C ASP A 105 8.16 -1.96 10.31
N ALA A 106 9.27 -1.77 9.60
CA ALA A 106 10.01 -0.50 9.57
C ALA A 106 9.24 0.67 8.92
N LEU A 107 8.16 0.42 8.20
CA LEU A 107 7.33 1.46 7.56
C LEU A 107 6.27 2.02 8.53
N ILE A 108 5.94 1.25 9.58
CA ILE A 108 4.96 1.67 10.59
C ILE A 108 5.60 2.76 11.46
N ASP A 109 4.86 3.82 11.71
CA ASP A 109 5.33 5.02 12.43
C ASP A 109 6.50 5.77 11.75
N ALA A 110 6.75 5.48 10.46
CA ALA A 110 7.83 6.10 9.67
C ALA A 110 7.33 7.17 8.68
N GLY A 111 6.08 7.63 8.83
CA GLY A 111 5.48 8.68 7.98
C GLY A 111 4.88 8.18 6.67
N TYR A 112 4.79 6.87 6.48
CA TYR A 112 4.10 6.29 5.32
C TYR A 112 2.59 6.40 5.44
N THR A 113 1.91 6.41 4.30
CA THR A 113 0.44 6.47 4.23
C THR A 113 -0.11 5.37 3.32
N VAL A 114 -1.24 4.78 3.73
CA VAL A 114 -2.02 3.87 2.90
C VAL A 114 -3.02 4.67 2.10
N HIS A 115 -3.09 4.41 0.80
CA HIS A 115 -4.00 5.05 -0.14
C HIS A 115 -4.88 4.02 -0.84
N VAL A 116 -6.10 4.41 -1.17
CA VAL A 116 -7.01 3.64 -2.03
C VAL A 116 -7.47 4.54 -3.17
N ASP A 117 -7.19 4.11 -4.39
CA ASP A 117 -7.86 4.62 -5.58
C ASP A 117 -9.01 3.69 -5.94
N SER A 118 -10.11 4.22 -6.43
CA SER A 118 -11.27 3.46 -6.91
C SER A 118 -11.69 3.90 -8.30
N ALA A 119 -12.22 2.96 -9.08
CA ALA A 119 -12.79 3.22 -10.40
C ALA A 119 -13.92 2.23 -10.70
N VAL A 120 -14.95 2.69 -11.39
CA VAL A 120 -16.08 1.87 -11.86
C VAL A 120 -16.18 2.00 -13.37
N GLU A 121 -16.34 0.88 -14.06
CA GLU A 121 -16.52 0.87 -15.52
C GLU A 121 -17.75 1.73 -15.89
N ASP A 122 -17.56 2.64 -16.85
CA ASP A 122 -18.56 3.63 -17.27
C ASP A 122 -19.09 4.57 -16.16
N GLY A 123 -18.49 4.51 -14.97
CA GLY A 123 -18.94 5.29 -13.81
C GLY A 123 -18.04 6.48 -13.49
N GLY A 124 -16.78 6.28 -13.41
CA GLY A 124 -15.80 7.28 -13.01
C GLY A 124 -14.71 6.73 -12.10
N GLN A 125 -13.84 7.61 -11.67
CA GLN A 125 -12.68 7.27 -10.85
C GLN A 125 -12.53 8.26 -9.72
N VAL A 126 -12.05 7.79 -8.58
CA VAL A 126 -11.73 8.63 -7.41
C VAL A 126 -10.31 8.29 -6.97
N ARG A 127 -9.43 9.27 -7.13
CA ARG A 127 -8.08 9.18 -6.61
C ARG A 127 -8.11 9.50 -5.12
N ASP A 128 -7.27 8.80 -4.36
CA ASP A 128 -7.21 8.96 -2.90
C ASP A 128 -8.61 8.88 -2.26
N ASP A 129 -9.42 7.91 -2.72
CA ASP A 129 -10.78 7.70 -2.23
C ASP A 129 -10.81 7.49 -0.72
N ALA A 130 -9.80 6.79 -0.18
CA ALA A 130 -9.53 6.73 1.25
C ALA A 130 -8.03 6.78 1.52
N THR A 131 -7.62 7.41 2.62
CA THR A 131 -6.23 7.50 3.05
C THR A 131 -6.12 7.31 4.56
N LEU A 132 -5.02 6.69 5.01
CA LEU A 132 -4.75 6.45 6.43
C LEU A 132 -3.25 6.49 6.68
N ASP A 133 -2.82 7.28 7.68
CA ASP A 133 -1.42 7.25 8.13
C ASP A 133 -1.08 5.88 8.73
N LEU A 134 0.01 5.29 8.25
CA LEU A 134 0.48 3.98 8.67
C LEU A 134 1.20 4.08 10.02
N THR A 135 0.41 4.13 11.09
CA THR A 135 0.91 4.22 12.46
C THR A 135 0.30 3.16 13.34
N GLN A 136 1.03 2.75 14.39
CA GLN A 136 0.50 1.80 15.38
C GLN A 136 -0.78 2.36 16.05
N ALA A 137 -0.85 3.66 16.27
CA ALA A 137 -2.01 4.32 16.85
C ALA A 137 -3.27 4.27 15.96
N ASN A 138 -3.08 4.13 14.64
CA ASN A 138 -4.17 4.03 13.68
C ASN A 138 -4.56 2.57 13.34
N SER A 139 -3.89 1.57 13.91
CA SER A 139 -4.23 0.16 13.71
C SER A 139 -5.67 -0.10 14.16
N GLY A 140 -6.50 -0.60 13.25
CA GLY A 140 -7.93 -0.84 13.45
C GLY A 140 -8.83 0.40 13.39
N LYS A 141 -8.28 1.60 13.24
CA LYS A 141 -9.06 2.83 13.06
C LYS A 141 -9.79 2.82 11.71
N VAL A 142 -11.05 3.16 11.74
CA VAL A 142 -11.88 3.29 10.54
C VAL A 142 -11.82 4.74 10.05
N VAL A 143 -11.53 4.92 8.76
CA VAL A 143 -11.60 6.20 8.07
C VAL A 143 -12.67 6.16 6.98
N ALA A 144 -13.35 7.28 6.75
CA ALA A 144 -14.33 7.40 5.69
C ALA A 144 -13.64 7.58 4.32
N GLY A 145 -14.27 7.07 3.28
CA GLY A 145 -13.91 7.37 1.89
C GLY A 145 -14.63 8.60 1.35
N ASN A 146 -14.27 8.98 0.13
CA ASN A 146 -14.78 10.19 -0.52
C ASN A 146 -15.67 9.91 -1.75
N GLY A 147 -15.72 8.65 -2.19
CA GLY A 147 -16.43 8.28 -3.41
C GLY A 147 -17.06 6.88 -3.34
N TYR A 148 -16.48 5.92 -4.03
CA TYR A 148 -16.97 4.54 -4.03
C TYR A 148 -16.64 3.77 -2.76
N VAL A 149 -15.61 4.19 -2.03
CA VAL A 149 -15.28 3.65 -0.71
C VAL A 149 -16.12 4.36 0.34
N ALA A 150 -16.85 3.60 1.17
CA ALA A 150 -17.54 4.14 2.34
C ALA A 150 -16.61 4.23 3.54
N ALA A 151 -15.83 3.17 3.78
CA ALA A 151 -14.94 3.10 4.93
C ALA A 151 -13.72 2.19 4.63
N MET A 152 -12.60 2.51 5.25
CA MET A 152 -11.36 1.71 5.22
C MET A 152 -10.78 1.57 6.62
N SER A 153 -10.22 0.40 6.91
CA SER A 153 -9.35 0.19 8.07
C SER A 153 -8.18 -0.73 7.72
N VAL A 154 -7.09 -0.55 8.46
CA VAL A 154 -5.89 -1.40 8.41
C VAL A 154 -5.58 -1.84 9.83
N THR A 155 -5.48 -3.15 10.06
CA THR A 155 -5.21 -3.72 11.38
C THR A 155 -3.96 -4.60 11.31
N PHE A 156 -2.98 -4.39 12.19
CA PHE A 156 -1.73 -5.14 12.27
C PHE A 156 -1.23 -5.29 13.70
#